data_8cfebbd36be6f99a1fffb5bc01834f41
#
_entry.id   8cfebbd36be6f99a1fffb5bc01834f41
#
_cell.length_a   1.000
_cell.length_b   1.000
_cell.length_c   1.000
_cell.angle_alpha   90.00
_cell.angle_beta   90.00
_cell.angle_gamma   90.00
#
_symmetry.space_group_name_H-M   'P 1'
#
loop_
_entity.id
_entity.type
_entity.pdbx_description
1 polymer ?
#
loop_
_entity_poly.entity_id
_entity_poly.type
_entity_poly.pdbx_seq_one_letter_code
_entity_poly.pdbx_strand_id
1 'polypeptide(L)'
;MLSAAEKAAAKDHAVLNRIGFIRRNYYDILKNARSGFFETQRSVSSLKQSVKQVPDQTVTLDGKLDEKAWKEAPVLYLGGLNGALTEVRTKVRILRDNGNLYISYECEEPEMADGFVQKLSFDDPDIWRNDSVEIFLNPAGKRSGYFQWMVSRNGDCADLRQELKDGVPVHDFKWNSGAVVRTALQKDSWTMEMAVPLAGLGELDEENIIADF
;
A
#
# COMPACT_ATOMS: atom_id res chain seq x y z
N MET A 1 -26.13 -6.48 18.58
CA MET A 1 -24.89 -6.89 19.29
C MET A 1 -24.05 -5.67 19.72
N LEU A 2 -23.72 -4.73 18.81
CA LEU A 2 -22.91 -3.55 19.18
C LEU A 2 -23.53 -2.64 20.25
N SER A 3 -24.85 -2.48 20.27
CA SER A 3 -25.53 -1.66 21.28
C SER A 3 -25.44 -2.19 22.71
N ALA A 4 -25.31 -3.49 22.90
CA ALA A 4 -25.10 -4.11 24.21
C ALA A 4 -23.64 -3.90 24.67
N ALA A 5 -22.68 -4.01 23.76
CA ALA A 5 -21.28 -3.70 24.02
C ALA A 5 -21.05 -2.22 24.33
N GLU A 6 -21.72 -1.32 23.64
CA GLU A 6 -21.69 0.12 23.89
C GLU A 6 -22.24 0.46 25.28
N LYS A 7 -23.31 -0.18 25.73
CA LYS A 7 -23.88 -0.02 27.07
C LYS A 7 -22.95 -0.57 28.16
N ALA A 8 -22.29 -1.68 27.93
CA ALA A 8 -21.32 -2.26 28.86
C ALA A 8 -20.04 -1.42 28.95
N ALA A 9 -19.64 -0.76 27.86
CA ALA A 9 -18.44 0.06 27.76
C ALA A 9 -18.65 1.54 28.10
N ALA A 10 -19.84 1.95 28.54
CA ALA A 10 -20.23 3.36 28.74
C ALA A 10 -19.32 4.17 29.71
N LYS A 11 -18.36 3.54 30.37
CA LYS A 11 -17.36 4.17 31.25
C LYS A 11 -15.92 4.06 30.74
N ASP A 12 -15.68 3.39 29.62
CA ASP A 12 -14.32 3.20 29.07
C ASP A 12 -14.21 3.81 27.67
N HIS A 13 -13.59 4.99 27.63
CA HIS A 13 -13.40 5.73 26.39
C HIS A 13 -12.55 4.98 25.35
N ALA A 14 -11.60 4.15 25.77
CA ALA A 14 -10.77 3.37 24.85
C ALA A 14 -11.59 2.28 24.15
N VAL A 15 -12.48 1.62 24.90
CA VAL A 15 -13.39 0.60 24.35
C VAL A 15 -14.42 1.26 23.40
N LEU A 16 -14.98 2.41 23.78
CA LEU A 16 -15.91 3.15 22.91
C LEU A 16 -15.26 3.61 21.62
N ASN A 17 -14.02 4.10 21.67
CA ASN A 17 -13.27 4.48 20.47
C ASN A 17 -12.99 3.28 19.58
N ARG A 18 -12.64 2.12 20.13
CA ARG A 18 -12.41 0.89 19.39
C ARG A 18 -13.70 0.34 18.77
N ILE A 19 -14.82 0.41 19.47
CA ILE A 19 -16.15 0.07 18.93
C ILE A 19 -16.50 1.03 17.78
N GLY A 20 -16.25 2.33 17.97
CA GLY A 20 -16.46 3.35 16.92
C GLY A 20 -15.60 3.11 15.68
N PHE A 21 -14.35 2.72 15.86
CA PHE A 21 -13.45 2.33 14.77
C PHE A 21 -13.97 1.09 14.02
N ILE A 22 -14.33 0.02 14.74
CA ILE A 22 -14.88 -1.20 14.15
C ILE A 22 -16.19 -0.89 13.40
N ARG A 23 -17.07 -0.04 13.97
CA ARG A 23 -18.32 0.34 13.32
C ARG A 23 -18.07 1.08 12.01
N ARG A 24 -17.20 2.09 11.99
CA ARG A 24 -16.90 2.86 10.77
C ARG A 24 -16.20 2.03 9.69
N ASN A 25 -15.26 1.18 10.09
CA ASN A 25 -14.37 0.54 9.12
C ASN A 25 -14.79 -0.88 8.72
N TYR A 26 -15.60 -1.56 9.54
CA TYR A 26 -15.98 -2.96 9.29
C TYR A 26 -17.48 -3.18 9.20
N TYR A 27 -18.27 -2.51 10.05
CA TYR A 27 -19.71 -2.74 10.05
C TYR A 27 -20.40 -2.18 8.81
N ASP A 28 -20.00 -1.00 8.37
CA ASP A 28 -20.55 -0.40 7.14
C ASP A 28 -20.04 -1.16 5.91
N ILE A 29 -18.80 -1.66 5.93
CA ILE A 29 -18.28 -2.59 4.91
C ILE A 29 -19.12 -3.87 4.87
N LEU A 30 -19.37 -4.51 6.00
CA LEU A 30 -20.19 -5.73 6.08
C LEU A 30 -21.65 -5.49 5.74
N LYS A 31 -22.20 -4.33 6.06
CA LYS A 31 -23.56 -3.94 5.69
C LYS A 31 -23.69 -3.71 4.19
N ASN A 32 -22.69 -3.06 3.60
CA ASN A 32 -22.64 -2.79 2.16
C ASN A 32 -22.25 -4.05 1.36
N ALA A 33 -21.60 -5.02 1.98
CA ALA A 33 -21.30 -6.34 1.39
C ALA A 33 -22.56 -7.08 0.92
N ARG A 34 -23.68 -6.89 1.62
CA ARG A 34 -25.00 -7.44 1.20
C ARG A 34 -25.58 -6.75 -0.04
N SER A 35 -25.06 -5.60 -0.47
CA SER A 35 -25.59 -4.78 -1.57
C SER A 35 -24.74 -4.81 -2.85
N GLY A 36 -23.97 -5.86 -3.09
CA GLY A 36 -23.14 -5.99 -4.30
C GLY A 36 -21.77 -5.31 -4.22
N PHE A 37 -21.39 -4.76 -3.06
CA PHE A 37 -20.10 -4.12 -2.83
C PHE A 37 -18.92 -5.02 -3.19
N PHE A 38 -18.99 -6.31 -2.87
CA PHE A 38 -17.94 -7.25 -3.25
C PHE A 38 -17.89 -7.57 -4.74
N GLU A 39 -19.01 -7.42 -5.48
CA GLU A 39 -19.01 -7.58 -6.94
C GLU A 39 -18.32 -6.38 -7.61
N THR A 40 -18.55 -5.19 -7.09
CA THR A 40 -17.87 -3.96 -7.56
C THR A 40 -16.37 -4.01 -7.25
N GLN A 41 -15.98 -4.43 -6.05
CA GLN A 41 -14.57 -4.62 -5.70
C GLN A 41 -13.91 -5.76 -6.51
N ARG A 42 -14.62 -6.85 -6.81
CA ARG A 42 -14.09 -7.88 -7.71
C ARG A 42 -13.81 -7.37 -9.10
N SER A 43 -14.63 -6.48 -9.62
CA SER A 43 -14.41 -5.87 -10.94
C SER A 43 -13.23 -4.88 -10.95
N VAL A 44 -12.95 -4.21 -9.83
CA VAL A 44 -11.81 -3.29 -9.69
C VAL A 44 -10.52 -4.05 -9.37
N SER A 45 -10.57 -5.10 -8.54
CA SER A 45 -9.42 -5.92 -8.19
C SER A 45 -8.91 -6.84 -9.31
N SER A 46 -9.56 -6.85 -10.48
CA SER A 46 -9.16 -7.63 -11.63
C SER A 46 -8.51 -6.80 -12.77
N LEU A 47 -8.11 -5.57 -12.50
CA LEU A 47 -7.39 -4.77 -13.47
C LEU A 47 -6.04 -5.43 -13.78
N LYS A 48 -5.90 -5.89 -15.02
CA LYS A 48 -4.60 -6.36 -15.53
C LYS A 48 -3.87 -5.17 -16.13
N GLN A 49 -2.70 -4.87 -15.58
CA GLN A 49 -1.83 -3.82 -16.08
C GLN A 49 -0.49 -4.42 -16.49
N SER A 50 -0.07 -4.15 -17.70
CA SER A 50 1.29 -4.51 -18.11
C SER A 50 2.30 -3.61 -17.47
N VAL A 51 3.32 -4.20 -16.85
CA VAL A 51 4.46 -3.47 -16.29
C VAL A 51 5.45 -3.17 -17.41
N LYS A 52 5.76 -1.90 -17.61
CA LYS A 52 6.71 -1.47 -18.65
C LYS A 52 8.13 -1.87 -18.26
N GLN A 53 8.81 -2.62 -19.14
CA GLN A 53 10.24 -2.89 -18.99
C GLN A 53 11.05 -1.71 -19.51
N VAL A 54 12.06 -1.34 -18.77
CA VAL A 54 13.01 -0.27 -19.11
C VAL A 54 14.45 -0.81 -19.09
N PRO A 55 15.39 -0.17 -19.78
CA PRO A 55 16.81 -0.49 -19.65
C PRO A 55 17.29 -0.32 -18.20
N ASP A 56 18.29 -1.10 -17.83
CA ASP A 56 18.92 -0.98 -16.50
C ASP A 56 19.42 0.47 -16.27
N GLN A 57 19.34 0.93 -15.02
CA GLN A 57 19.75 2.27 -14.60
C GLN A 57 18.94 3.43 -15.25
N THR A 58 17.74 3.18 -15.75
CA THR A 58 16.86 4.22 -16.30
C THR A 58 16.25 5.09 -15.21
N VAL A 59 16.01 4.52 -14.02
CA VAL A 59 15.40 5.22 -12.88
C VAL A 59 16.50 5.64 -11.91
N THR A 60 16.49 6.91 -11.55
CA THR A 60 17.34 7.49 -10.51
C THR A 60 16.49 7.73 -9.27
N LEU A 61 16.74 6.99 -8.20
CA LEU A 61 15.94 7.13 -6.98
C LEU A 61 16.33 8.42 -6.24
N ASP A 62 15.62 9.51 -6.48
CA ASP A 62 15.80 10.78 -5.77
C ASP A 62 14.49 11.35 -5.19
N GLY A 63 13.40 10.60 -5.33
CA GLY A 63 12.06 10.96 -4.88
C GLY A 63 11.29 11.80 -5.90
N LYS A 64 11.88 12.15 -7.05
CA LYS A 64 11.21 12.90 -8.11
C LYS A 64 10.82 11.97 -9.25
N LEU A 65 9.67 12.23 -9.84
CA LEU A 65 9.15 11.43 -10.95
C LEU A 65 9.37 12.16 -12.27
N ASP A 66 10.57 12.69 -12.48
CA ASP A 66 10.86 13.54 -13.63
C ASP A 66 11.49 12.81 -14.82
N GLU A 67 11.91 11.53 -14.65
CA GLU A 67 12.36 10.71 -15.75
C GLU A 67 11.28 10.48 -16.80
N LYS A 68 11.72 10.39 -18.06
CA LYS A 68 10.84 10.05 -19.17
C LYS A 68 10.13 8.71 -18.95
N ALA A 69 10.80 7.75 -18.32
CA ALA A 69 10.26 6.43 -18.05
C ALA A 69 8.98 6.51 -17.19
N TRP A 70 8.98 7.32 -16.12
CA TRP A 70 7.82 7.54 -15.29
C TRP A 70 6.67 8.23 -16.03
N LYS A 71 6.99 9.24 -16.86
CA LYS A 71 5.99 9.98 -17.64
C LYS A 71 5.28 9.12 -18.66
N GLU A 72 5.97 8.09 -19.17
CA GLU A 72 5.44 7.14 -20.15
C GLU A 72 4.84 5.87 -19.52
N ALA A 73 5.02 5.67 -18.22
CA ALA A 73 4.44 4.52 -17.53
C ALA A 73 2.91 4.66 -17.42
N PRO A 74 2.17 3.55 -17.54
CA PRO A 74 0.75 3.55 -17.25
C PRO A 74 0.47 4.01 -15.82
N VAL A 75 -0.58 4.80 -15.66
CA VAL A 75 -1.00 5.33 -14.35
C VAL A 75 -2.15 4.51 -13.80
N LEU A 76 -2.01 4.04 -12.57
CA LEU A 76 -3.09 3.50 -11.77
C LEU A 76 -3.55 4.58 -10.80
N TYR A 77 -4.85 4.82 -10.73
CA TYR A 77 -5.45 5.72 -9.73
C TYR A 77 -6.01 4.87 -8.59
N LEU A 78 -5.61 5.18 -7.38
CA LEU A 78 -6.19 4.53 -6.22
C LEU A 78 -7.59 5.10 -5.96
N GLY A 79 -8.51 4.22 -5.64
CA GLY A 79 -9.88 4.55 -5.27
C GLY A 79 -10.11 4.35 -3.78
N GLY A 80 -11.24 4.88 -3.29
CA GLY A 80 -11.72 4.53 -1.96
C GLY A 80 -12.16 3.06 -1.90
N LEU A 81 -12.44 2.58 -0.68
CA LEU A 81 -12.88 1.20 -0.44
C LEU A 81 -14.16 0.79 -1.21
N ASN A 82 -14.90 1.75 -1.73
CA ASN A 82 -16.07 1.55 -2.59
C ASN A 82 -15.73 1.52 -4.09
N GLY A 83 -14.44 1.61 -4.45
CA GLY A 83 -13.96 1.68 -5.83
C GLY A 83 -14.17 3.03 -6.52
N ALA A 84 -14.76 4.03 -5.85
CA ALA A 84 -14.88 5.37 -6.40
C ALA A 84 -13.56 6.12 -6.30
N LEU A 85 -13.29 7.01 -7.26
CA LEU A 85 -12.18 7.94 -7.15
C LEU A 85 -12.40 8.89 -5.98
N THR A 86 -11.36 9.12 -5.21
CA THR A 86 -11.34 10.09 -4.11
C THR A 86 -11.16 11.52 -4.65
N GLU A 87 -11.56 12.52 -3.89
CA GLU A 87 -11.28 13.93 -4.23
C GLU A 87 -9.78 14.20 -4.20
N VAL A 88 -9.10 13.71 -3.17
CA VAL A 88 -7.64 13.70 -3.06
C VAL A 88 -7.11 12.44 -3.73
N ARG A 89 -6.25 12.59 -4.70
CA ARG A 89 -5.86 11.51 -5.61
C ARG A 89 -4.48 10.97 -5.30
N THR A 90 -4.37 9.65 -5.40
CA THR A 90 -3.10 8.95 -5.39
C THR A 90 -2.92 8.23 -6.71
N LYS A 91 -1.76 8.44 -7.34
CA LYS A 91 -1.36 7.78 -8.58
C LYS A 91 -0.21 6.83 -8.30
N VAL A 92 -0.28 5.64 -8.85
CA VAL A 92 0.77 4.63 -8.79
C VAL A 92 1.28 4.35 -10.21
N ARG A 93 2.58 4.18 -10.35
CA ARG A 93 3.21 3.70 -11.58
C ARG A 93 4.20 2.60 -11.25
N ILE A 94 4.33 1.66 -12.16
CA ILE A 94 5.21 0.51 -11.99
C ILE A 94 6.07 0.37 -13.23
N LEU A 95 7.37 0.21 -13.01
CA LEU A 95 8.36 -0.10 -14.04
C LEU A 95 9.17 -1.32 -13.57
N ARG A 96 9.85 -1.97 -14.49
CA ARG A 96 10.85 -3.00 -14.15
C ARG A 96 12.06 -2.88 -15.05
N ASP A 97 13.22 -3.24 -14.52
CA ASP A 97 14.39 -3.60 -15.30
C ASP A 97 14.77 -5.06 -15.04
N ASN A 98 15.99 -5.47 -15.40
CA ASN A 98 16.44 -6.85 -15.18
C ASN A 98 16.65 -7.20 -13.69
N GLY A 99 16.91 -6.23 -12.85
CA GLY A 99 17.26 -6.41 -11.43
C GLY A 99 16.21 -5.97 -10.44
N ASN A 100 15.34 -5.03 -10.83
CA ASN A 100 14.45 -4.37 -9.90
C ASN A 100 13.03 -4.21 -10.43
N LEU A 101 12.08 -4.23 -9.48
CA LEU A 101 10.76 -3.67 -9.66
C LEU A 101 10.77 -2.26 -9.07
N TYR A 102 10.36 -1.27 -9.86
CA TYR A 102 10.25 0.11 -9.43
C TYR A 102 8.79 0.47 -9.25
N ILE A 103 8.46 1.07 -8.12
CA ILE A 103 7.11 1.52 -7.79
C ILE A 103 7.19 2.99 -7.42
N SER A 104 6.30 3.80 -7.97
CA SER A 104 6.19 5.21 -7.61
C SER A 104 4.79 5.56 -7.17
N TYR A 105 4.71 6.47 -6.22
CA TYR A 105 3.49 7.12 -5.79
C TYR A 105 3.59 8.63 -6.00
N GLU A 106 2.48 9.21 -6.42
CA GLU A 106 2.23 10.65 -6.46
C GLU A 106 0.94 10.89 -5.67
N CYS A 107 1.10 11.40 -4.45
CA CYS A 107 0.01 11.58 -3.49
C CYS A 107 -0.33 13.06 -3.40
N GLU A 108 -1.55 13.45 -3.77
CA GLU A 108 -2.08 14.76 -3.45
C GLU A 108 -2.29 14.84 -1.92
N GLU A 109 -1.93 15.94 -1.31
CA GLU A 109 -2.06 16.19 0.12
C GLU A 109 -2.29 17.68 0.37
N PRO A 110 -3.52 18.17 0.21
CA PRO A 110 -3.83 19.60 0.36
C PRO A 110 -3.60 20.11 1.79
N GLU A 111 -3.58 19.21 2.77
CA GLU A 111 -3.38 19.53 4.19
C GLU A 111 -1.97 19.16 4.69
N MET A 112 -0.97 19.25 3.80
CA MET A 112 0.43 18.90 4.11
C MET A 112 0.97 19.49 5.41
N ALA A 113 0.55 20.71 5.77
CA ALA A 113 1.00 21.39 6.98
C ALA A 113 0.42 20.76 8.27
N ASP A 114 -0.78 20.19 8.17
CA ASP A 114 -1.52 19.62 9.30
C ASP A 114 -1.37 18.10 9.41
N GLY A 115 -0.70 17.48 8.41
CA GLY A 115 -0.48 16.06 8.37
C GLY A 115 0.36 15.55 9.54
N PHE A 116 -0.11 14.47 10.16
CA PHE A 116 0.60 13.82 11.25
C PHE A 116 1.72 12.95 10.72
N VAL A 117 2.96 13.36 11.02
CA VAL A 117 4.14 12.55 10.70
C VAL A 117 5.06 12.48 11.91
N GLN A 118 5.06 11.34 12.56
CA GLN A 118 6.05 10.98 13.54
C GLN A 118 7.28 10.40 12.82
N LYS A 119 8.49 10.84 13.19
CA LYS A 119 9.70 10.17 12.73
C LYS A 119 9.80 8.81 13.41
N LEU A 120 9.85 7.76 12.61
CA LEU A 120 9.94 6.38 13.05
C LEU A 120 11.30 5.79 12.66
N SER A 121 11.64 4.68 13.26
CA SER A 121 12.82 3.91 12.85
C SER A 121 12.49 3.07 11.61
N PHE A 122 13.53 2.56 10.94
CA PHE A 122 13.38 1.52 9.93
C PHE A 122 12.74 0.28 10.60
N ASP A 123 11.84 -0.39 9.88
CA ASP A 123 11.05 -1.55 10.35
C ASP A 123 10.12 -1.28 11.54
N ASP A 124 9.75 -0.01 11.77
CA ASP A 124 8.76 0.30 12.79
C ASP A 124 7.37 -0.17 12.34
N PRO A 125 6.71 -1.04 13.10
CA PRO A 125 5.40 -1.56 12.72
C PRO A 125 4.28 -0.52 12.74
N ASP A 126 4.53 0.67 13.30
CA ASP A 126 3.54 1.74 13.43
C ASP A 126 3.60 2.78 12.28
N ILE A 127 4.40 2.55 11.22
CA ILE A 127 4.48 3.45 10.04
C ILE A 127 3.10 3.72 9.43
N TRP A 128 2.21 2.74 9.41
CA TRP A 128 0.85 2.88 8.90
C TRP A 128 -0.01 3.94 9.61
N ARG A 129 0.43 4.44 10.76
CA ARG A 129 -0.26 5.52 11.50
C ARG A 129 0.11 6.91 11.00
N ASN A 130 1.16 7.00 10.21
CA ASN A 130 1.57 8.23 9.55
C ASN A 130 0.80 8.42 8.23
N ASP A 131 1.00 9.59 7.59
CA ASP A 131 0.71 9.73 6.16
C ASP A 131 1.64 8.78 5.42
N SER A 132 1.10 7.67 4.98
CA SER A 132 1.86 6.55 4.43
C SER A 132 1.12 5.88 3.28
N VAL A 133 1.88 5.14 2.50
CA VAL A 133 1.37 4.23 1.48
C VAL A 133 1.78 2.81 1.83
N GLU A 134 0.95 1.86 1.44
CA GLU A 134 1.24 0.44 1.60
C GLU A 134 1.27 -0.25 0.24
N ILE A 135 2.12 -1.24 0.10
CA ILE A 135 2.27 -2.05 -1.10
C ILE A 135 2.23 -3.51 -0.67
N PHE A 136 1.33 -4.28 -1.26
CA PHE A 136 1.28 -5.71 -1.11
C PHE A 136 1.62 -6.36 -2.43
N LEU A 137 2.55 -7.30 -2.43
CA LEU A 137 3.01 -7.98 -3.63
C LEU A 137 3.03 -9.48 -3.43
N ASN A 138 2.37 -10.20 -4.33
CA ASN A 138 2.47 -11.64 -4.44
C ASN A 138 3.06 -11.98 -5.82
N PRO A 139 4.39 -12.11 -5.90
CA PRO A 139 5.08 -12.29 -7.18
C PRO A 139 4.82 -13.66 -7.82
N ALA A 140 4.51 -14.69 -7.02
CA ALA A 140 4.23 -16.04 -7.53
C ALA A 140 2.78 -16.23 -8.03
N GLY A 141 1.91 -15.22 -7.94
CA GLY A 141 0.51 -15.31 -8.34
C GLY A 141 -0.33 -16.33 -7.56
N LYS A 142 0.23 -16.89 -6.49
CA LYS A 142 -0.39 -17.95 -5.66
C LYS A 142 -0.88 -17.35 -4.36
N ARG A 143 -2.07 -17.71 -3.90
CA ARG A 143 -2.62 -17.25 -2.60
C ARG A 143 -1.90 -17.90 -1.40
N SER A 144 -0.56 -17.92 -1.41
CA SER A 144 0.27 -18.60 -0.41
C SER A 144 1.03 -17.66 0.51
N GLY A 145 0.97 -16.37 0.25
CA GLY A 145 1.69 -15.35 1.00
C GLY A 145 1.86 -14.07 0.20
N TYR A 146 2.45 -13.06 0.82
CA TYR A 146 2.75 -11.78 0.18
C TYR A 146 3.96 -11.13 0.85
N PHE A 147 4.53 -10.16 0.14
CA PHE A 147 5.45 -9.18 0.69
C PHE A 147 4.69 -7.87 0.89
N GLN A 148 5.01 -7.15 1.95
CA GLN A 148 4.39 -5.86 2.25
C GLN A 148 5.46 -4.83 2.56
N TRP A 149 5.26 -3.63 2.05
CA TRP A 149 6.04 -2.45 2.41
C TRP A 149 5.08 -1.36 2.88
N MET A 150 5.46 -0.69 3.95
CA MET A 150 4.81 0.51 4.47
C MET A 150 5.80 1.64 4.37
N VAL A 151 5.44 2.72 3.70
CA VAL A 151 6.33 3.86 3.48
C VAL A 151 5.65 5.15 3.90
N SER A 152 6.26 5.87 4.85
CA SER A 152 5.78 7.19 5.25
C SER A 152 6.24 8.27 4.25
N ARG A 153 5.54 9.41 4.24
CA ARG A 153 5.94 10.55 3.41
C ARG A 153 7.35 11.09 3.75
N ASN A 154 7.89 10.77 4.92
CA ASN A 154 9.26 11.12 5.32
C ASN A 154 10.32 10.14 4.81
N GLY A 155 9.91 9.04 4.16
CA GLY A 155 10.78 7.98 3.68
C GLY A 155 11.13 6.92 4.72
N ASP A 156 10.48 6.92 5.90
CA ASP A 156 10.56 5.79 6.82
C ASP A 156 9.89 4.58 6.15
N CYS A 157 10.53 3.44 6.21
CA CYS A 157 10.06 2.23 5.54
C CYS A 157 10.11 1.04 6.49
N ALA A 158 9.06 0.23 6.47
CA ALA A 158 9.07 -1.10 7.06
C ALA A 158 8.68 -2.11 6.00
N ASP A 159 9.32 -3.27 6.01
CA ASP A 159 8.95 -4.38 5.16
C ASP A 159 8.69 -5.66 5.97
N LEU A 160 7.87 -6.52 5.41
CA LEU A 160 7.59 -7.81 5.99
C LEU A 160 7.24 -8.85 4.91
N ARG A 161 7.44 -10.11 5.27
CA ARG A 161 6.98 -11.24 4.49
C ARG A 161 5.90 -12.01 5.26
N GLN A 162 4.78 -12.25 4.60
CA GLN A 162 3.73 -13.12 5.13
C GLN A 162 3.73 -14.45 4.39
N GLU A 163 3.70 -15.55 5.12
CA GLU A 163 3.58 -16.91 4.61
C GLU A 163 2.38 -17.61 5.28
N LEU A 164 1.83 -18.62 4.61
CA LEU A 164 0.88 -19.53 5.22
C LEU A 164 1.60 -20.78 5.72
N LYS A 165 1.58 -21.01 7.04
CA LYS A 165 2.07 -22.25 7.66
C LYS A 165 0.85 -23.02 8.19
N ASP A 166 0.60 -24.17 7.63
CA ASP A 166 -0.59 -25.00 7.97
C ASP A 166 -1.91 -24.24 7.82
N GLY A 167 -1.99 -23.35 6.83
CA GLY A 167 -3.15 -22.49 6.59
C GLY A 167 -3.28 -21.29 7.53
N VAL A 168 -2.31 -21.06 8.41
CA VAL A 168 -2.28 -19.91 9.33
C VAL A 168 -1.31 -18.86 8.82
N PRO A 169 -1.71 -17.58 8.69
CA PRO A 169 -0.80 -16.50 8.35
C PRO A 169 0.28 -16.29 9.42
N VAL A 170 1.54 -16.28 8.98
CA VAL A 170 2.70 -15.98 9.82
C VAL A 170 3.44 -14.80 9.20
N HIS A 171 3.64 -13.74 9.97
CA HIS A 171 4.35 -12.55 9.55
C HIS A 171 5.80 -12.59 10.05
N ASP A 172 6.72 -12.39 9.13
CA ASP A 172 8.15 -12.28 9.41
C ASP A 172 8.59 -10.82 9.23
N PHE A 173 8.64 -10.10 10.33
CA PHE A 173 9.11 -8.70 10.39
C PHE A 173 10.64 -8.58 10.42
N LYS A 174 11.38 -9.71 10.40
CA LYS A 174 12.84 -9.71 10.32
C LYS A 174 13.34 -9.91 8.90
N TRP A 175 12.42 -10.22 7.99
CA TRP A 175 12.75 -10.27 6.58
C TRP A 175 13.08 -8.86 6.08
N ASN A 176 14.11 -8.75 5.26
CA ASN A 176 14.51 -7.49 4.65
C ASN A 176 14.58 -7.68 3.14
N SER A 177 13.81 -6.88 2.43
CA SER A 177 13.72 -6.93 0.96
C SER A 177 14.97 -6.35 0.28
N GLY A 178 15.75 -5.55 0.98
CA GLY A 178 16.77 -4.71 0.38
C GLY A 178 16.20 -3.56 -0.46
N ALA A 179 14.92 -3.23 -0.31
CA ALA A 179 14.29 -2.13 -1.04
C ALA A 179 14.93 -0.79 -0.68
N VAL A 180 15.09 0.05 -1.69
CA VAL A 180 15.56 1.43 -1.53
C VAL A 180 14.39 2.37 -1.79
N VAL A 181 14.13 3.26 -0.84
CA VAL A 181 13.02 4.22 -0.89
C VAL A 181 13.57 5.65 -0.89
N ARG A 182 12.95 6.51 -1.67
CA ARG A 182 13.16 7.96 -1.66
C ARG A 182 11.81 8.66 -1.76
N THR A 183 11.67 9.74 -1.00
CA THR A 183 10.48 10.60 -1.03
C THR A 183 10.86 12.04 -1.28
N ALA A 184 9.96 12.80 -1.90
CA ALA A 184 10.10 14.24 -2.04
C ALA A 184 8.80 14.92 -1.65
N LEU A 185 8.91 15.94 -0.78
CA LEU A 185 7.77 16.72 -0.31
C LEU A 185 7.60 17.97 -1.18
N GLN A 186 6.37 18.28 -1.52
CA GLN A 186 5.97 19.48 -2.23
C GLN A 186 4.96 20.24 -1.37
N LYS A 187 4.46 21.38 -1.88
CA LYS A 187 3.54 22.21 -1.11
C LYS A 187 2.22 21.50 -0.76
N ASP A 188 1.62 20.84 -1.75
CA ASP A 188 0.28 20.25 -1.65
C ASP A 188 0.29 18.77 -2.12
N SER A 189 1.46 18.12 -2.07
CA SER A 189 1.65 16.74 -2.50
C SER A 189 3.00 16.18 -2.02
N TRP A 190 3.14 14.89 -2.12
CA TRP A 190 4.42 14.22 -1.96
C TRP A 190 4.55 13.07 -2.97
N THR A 191 5.78 12.70 -3.25
CA THR A 191 6.11 11.61 -4.15
C THR A 191 7.00 10.58 -3.47
N MET A 192 6.89 9.35 -3.90
CA MET A 192 7.74 8.25 -3.46
C MET A 192 8.22 7.46 -4.66
N GLU A 193 9.48 7.08 -4.62
CA GLU A 193 10.09 6.10 -5.48
C GLU A 193 10.65 4.95 -4.65
N MET A 194 10.39 3.73 -5.07
CA MET A 194 10.93 2.54 -4.46
C MET A 194 11.48 1.60 -5.52
N ALA A 195 12.70 1.08 -5.29
CA ALA A 195 13.26 -0.02 -6.04
C ALA A 195 13.30 -1.26 -5.16
N VAL A 196 12.65 -2.32 -5.59
CA VAL A 196 12.64 -3.63 -4.93
C VAL A 196 13.48 -4.60 -5.73
N PRO A 197 14.60 -5.15 -5.18
CA PRO A 197 15.39 -6.14 -5.86
C PRO A 197 14.58 -7.42 -6.15
N LEU A 198 14.49 -7.81 -7.42
CA LEU A 198 13.73 -9.01 -7.84
C LEU A 198 14.29 -10.29 -7.22
N ALA A 199 15.60 -10.35 -6.99
CA ALA A 199 16.26 -11.51 -6.40
C ALA A 199 15.73 -11.86 -4.99
N GLY A 200 15.21 -10.86 -4.23
CA GLY A 200 14.65 -11.05 -2.90
C GLY A 200 13.21 -11.56 -2.89
N LEU A 201 12.53 -11.56 -4.04
CA LEU A 201 11.11 -11.89 -4.15
C LEU A 201 10.82 -13.38 -4.42
N GLY A 202 11.85 -14.20 -4.60
CA GLY A 202 11.70 -15.63 -4.87
C GLY A 202 11.17 -15.93 -6.27
N GLU A 203 10.20 -16.85 -6.37
CA GLU A 203 9.60 -17.23 -7.66
C GLU A 203 8.74 -16.08 -8.20
N LEU A 204 9.00 -15.69 -9.44
CA LEU A 204 8.21 -14.69 -10.17
C LEU A 204 7.37 -15.38 -11.24
N ASP A 205 6.05 -15.24 -11.14
CA ASP A 205 5.14 -15.53 -12.25
C ASP A 205 4.96 -14.24 -13.05
N GLU A 206 5.77 -14.07 -14.10
CA GLU A 206 5.79 -12.82 -14.89
C GLU A 206 4.45 -12.48 -15.55
N GLU A 207 3.54 -13.46 -15.68
CA GLU A 207 2.22 -13.26 -16.30
C GLU A 207 1.13 -12.92 -15.26
N ASN A 208 1.33 -13.28 -13.98
CA ASN A 208 0.27 -13.23 -12.97
C ASN A 208 0.74 -12.68 -11.62
N ILE A 209 1.64 -11.73 -11.60
CA ILE A 209 1.96 -11.00 -10.36
C ILE A 209 0.69 -10.35 -9.82
N ILE A 210 0.38 -10.59 -8.55
CA ILE A 210 -0.73 -9.94 -7.86
C ILE A 210 -0.17 -8.83 -6.98
N ALA A 211 -0.71 -7.63 -7.12
CA ALA A 211 -0.35 -6.48 -6.30
C ALA A 211 -1.60 -5.76 -5.81
N ASP A 212 -1.50 -5.15 -4.63
CA ASP A 212 -2.46 -4.21 -4.05
C ASP A 212 -1.69 -3.00 -3.51
N PHE A 213 -2.35 -1.82 -3.55
CA PHE A 213 -1.71 -0.53 -3.26
C PHE A 213 -2.60 0.34 -2.39
#